data_ad8cecde172d7d30695b5c142cd5e91b
#
_entry.id   ad8cecde172d7d30695b5c142cd5e91b
#
_cell.length_a   1.000
_cell.length_b   1.000
_cell.length_c   1.000
_cell.angle_alpha   90.00
_cell.angle_beta   90.00
_cell.angle_gamma   90.00
#
_symmetry.space_group_name_H-M   'P 1'
#
loop_
_entity.id
_entity.type
_entity.pdbx_description
1 polymer ?
#
loop_
_entity_poly.entity_id
_entity_poly.type
_entity_poly.pdbx_seq_one_letter_code
_entity_poly.pdbx_strand_id
1 'polypeptide(L)'
;MTPALESATSRPTGSPPPVFAFLAATSGSQEGAIVREMHLANALHRRGFKVVVYWLMDRNPTLPAAGIPQRVLVRSFRYYRGGKPSSLLETAGRILDIFPQRARRRYAFHHPELVLRFLRNLVGALSQDDPDPGLVSRLERFMARDGVSHVMPTFAMICPLLRAAKARARHRFDFLVTFQGEEVFASYIENKEGLEAYYRELRRSVEAGSWPACVVSRDYARRLGEEVGISPDRMTVIHNGIDLPPISDDKPSFGVIESKWPWIRRDIPIVAYFGRQDSEKGIDLLLYASRMLQDRNVAHQLVVCGGVSFGKYYHEACKQIGRHLRLQVTWDRHVDDEFRTALFANSRCIVYPPIHDEPFGMVAVEAMAQGTPVLVPDRGGITETISANGAVGGLMFRAWDTASLATQLEKLLTDDALHASLRANCVKVARSFGTEAMTDRVLAHMGLPLRPQGRAAED
;
A
#
# COMPACT_ATOMS: atom_id res chain seq x y z
N MET A 1 1.84 -33.65 -6.12
CA MET A 1 0.79 -33.83 -7.14
C MET A 1 -0.13 -32.61 -7.05
N THR A 2 0.00 -31.71 -8.01
CA THR A 2 -0.76 -30.48 -8.13
C THR A 2 -2.07 -30.81 -8.85
N PRO A 3 -3.26 -30.44 -8.34
CA PRO A 3 -4.49 -30.61 -9.10
C PRO A 3 -4.54 -29.59 -10.23
N ALA A 4 -4.89 -30.06 -11.41
CA ALA A 4 -5.06 -29.28 -12.62
C ALA A 4 -6.16 -28.21 -12.46
N LEU A 5 -5.83 -26.99 -12.87
CA LEU A 5 -6.76 -25.92 -13.15
C LEU A 5 -7.53 -26.26 -14.45
N GLU A 6 -8.65 -26.96 -14.33
CA GLU A 6 -9.61 -27.08 -15.43
C GLU A 6 -10.76 -26.11 -15.23
N SER A 7 -11.12 -25.46 -16.34
CA SER A 7 -12.24 -24.54 -16.62
C SER A 7 -11.97 -23.04 -16.45
N ALA A 8 -11.02 -22.50 -17.20
CA ALA A 8 -11.17 -21.12 -17.69
C ALA A 8 -12.17 -21.16 -18.85
N THR A 9 -13.38 -20.65 -18.68
CA THR A 9 -14.32 -20.38 -19.77
C THR A 9 -13.67 -19.39 -20.73
N SER A 10 -13.16 -19.90 -21.85
CA SER A 10 -12.61 -19.07 -22.94
C SER A 10 -13.70 -18.14 -23.46
N ARG A 11 -13.48 -16.83 -23.38
CA ARG A 11 -14.35 -15.83 -24.04
C ARG A 11 -14.42 -16.17 -25.54
N PRO A 12 -15.60 -15.99 -26.18
CA PRO A 12 -15.72 -16.16 -27.64
C PRO A 12 -14.71 -15.26 -28.36
N THR A 13 -14.01 -15.82 -29.34
CA THR A 13 -13.14 -15.11 -30.27
C THR A 13 -13.95 -14.00 -30.96
N GLY A 14 -13.65 -12.73 -30.68
CA GLY A 14 -14.36 -11.57 -31.23
C GLY A 14 -14.84 -10.54 -30.20
N SER A 15 -14.68 -10.80 -28.89
CA SER A 15 -15.02 -9.78 -27.87
C SER A 15 -14.03 -8.62 -27.93
N PRO A 16 -14.48 -7.35 -27.77
CA PRO A 16 -13.58 -6.21 -27.73
C PRO A 16 -12.57 -6.34 -26.59
N PRO A 17 -11.35 -5.80 -26.76
CA PRO A 17 -10.33 -5.86 -25.73
C PRO A 17 -10.82 -5.20 -24.44
N PRO A 18 -10.43 -5.73 -23.26
CA PRO A 18 -10.87 -5.19 -21.98
C PRO A 18 -10.40 -3.76 -21.78
N VAL A 19 -11.27 -2.93 -21.17
CA VAL A 19 -10.97 -1.57 -20.75
C VAL A 19 -11.02 -1.54 -19.23
N PHE A 20 -9.91 -1.19 -18.59
CA PHE A 20 -9.76 -1.21 -17.15
C PHE A 20 -10.02 0.18 -16.55
N ALA A 21 -10.79 0.24 -15.47
CA ALA A 21 -10.89 1.41 -14.62
C ALA A 21 -10.36 1.10 -13.21
N PHE A 22 -9.49 1.95 -12.72
CA PHE A 22 -9.04 1.92 -11.33
C PHE A 22 -9.84 2.95 -10.54
N LEU A 23 -10.57 2.49 -9.53
CA LEU A 23 -11.37 3.36 -8.67
C LEU A 23 -10.60 3.64 -7.38
N ALA A 24 -9.98 4.81 -7.31
CA ALA A 24 -9.09 5.20 -6.24
C ALA A 24 -9.76 6.13 -5.23
N ALA A 25 -9.57 5.88 -3.95
CA ALA A 25 -10.23 6.62 -2.87
C ALA A 25 -9.74 8.08 -2.77
N THR A 26 -8.45 8.30 -2.70
CA THR A 26 -7.85 9.64 -2.60
C THR A 26 -6.52 9.72 -3.35
N SER A 27 -6.12 10.95 -3.70
CA SER A 27 -4.81 11.22 -4.31
C SER A 27 -3.75 11.64 -3.29
N GLY A 28 -4.14 11.80 -2.05
CA GLY A 28 -3.40 12.62 -1.06
C GLY A 28 -2.21 11.97 -0.42
N SER A 29 -2.10 10.67 -0.46
CA SER A 29 -1.06 9.92 0.21
C SER A 29 -0.39 8.92 -0.75
N GLN A 30 0.89 8.70 -0.53
CA GLN A 30 1.60 7.54 -1.08
C GLN A 30 1.25 6.31 -0.23
N GLU A 31 -0.04 6.04 -0.03
CA GLU A 31 -0.49 4.84 0.66
C GLU A 31 -0.19 3.63 -0.21
N GLY A 32 0.36 2.58 0.40
CA GLY A 32 0.82 1.39 -0.31
C GLY A 32 -0.25 0.77 -1.20
N ALA A 33 -1.51 0.80 -0.78
CA ALA A 33 -2.63 0.30 -1.57
C ALA A 33 -2.84 1.09 -2.88
N ILE A 34 -2.78 2.42 -2.84
CA ILE A 34 -2.91 3.25 -4.04
C ILE A 34 -1.70 3.07 -4.95
N VAL A 35 -0.50 3.02 -4.38
CA VAL A 35 0.74 2.81 -5.14
C VAL A 35 0.69 1.47 -5.87
N ARG A 36 0.29 0.39 -5.20
CA ARG A 36 0.13 -0.94 -5.80
C ARG A 36 -0.82 -0.93 -6.99
N GLU A 37 -2.00 -0.31 -6.84
CA GLU A 37 -2.98 -0.25 -7.94
C GLU A 37 -2.49 0.61 -9.10
N MET A 38 -1.72 1.66 -8.83
CA MET A 38 -1.13 2.48 -9.89
C MET A 38 0.03 1.75 -10.61
N HIS A 39 0.82 0.93 -9.91
CA HIS A 39 1.78 0.05 -10.57
C HIS A 39 1.08 -0.91 -11.53
N LEU A 40 -0.02 -1.54 -11.10
CA LEU A 40 -0.82 -2.42 -11.96
C LEU A 40 -1.43 -1.66 -13.15
N ALA A 41 -2.01 -0.46 -12.90
CA ALA A 41 -2.56 0.39 -13.95
C ALA A 41 -1.51 0.76 -15.00
N ASN A 42 -0.32 1.16 -14.55
CA ASN A 42 0.80 1.52 -15.41
C ASN A 42 1.31 0.31 -16.22
N ALA A 43 1.41 -0.88 -15.60
CA ALA A 43 1.82 -2.10 -16.30
C ALA A 43 0.80 -2.52 -17.35
N LEU A 44 -0.50 -2.49 -17.05
CA LEU A 44 -1.55 -2.76 -18.04
C LEU A 44 -1.50 -1.75 -19.21
N HIS A 45 -1.27 -0.47 -18.91
CA HIS A 45 -1.13 0.56 -19.94
C HIS A 45 0.10 0.31 -20.83
N ARG A 46 1.27 0.00 -20.26
CA ARG A 46 2.47 -0.37 -21.03
C ARG A 46 2.25 -1.58 -21.94
N ARG A 47 1.40 -2.51 -21.55
CA ARG A 47 1.03 -3.69 -22.35
C ARG A 47 0.02 -3.40 -23.45
N GLY A 48 -0.47 -2.15 -23.55
CA GLY A 48 -1.40 -1.68 -24.59
C GLY A 48 -2.88 -1.78 -24.21
N PHE A 49 -3.24 -2.17 -23.00
CA PHE A 49 -4.62 -2.10 -22.54
C PHE A 49 -5.08 -0.65 -22.36
N LYS A 50 -6.36 -0.41 -22.63
CA LYS A 50 -6.98 0.87 -22.27
C LYS A 50 -7.19 0.90 -20.75
N VAL A 51 -6.65 1.94 -20.12
CA VAL A 51 -6.73 2.16 -18.67
C VAL A 51 -7.25 3.55 -18.40
N VAL A 52 -8.11 3.71 -17.39
CA VAL A 52 -8.58 5.00 -16.87
C VAL A 52 -8.54 4.97 -15.34
N VAL A 53 -8.24 6.09 -14.70
CA VAL A 53 -8.28 6.22 -13.24
C VAL A 53 -9.43 7.14 -12.83
N TYR A 54 -10.30 6.64 -11.98
CA TYR A 54 -11.38 7.38 -11.34
C TYR A 54 -11.02 7.69 -9.90
N TRP A 55 -10.75 8.95 -9.62
CA TRP A 55 -10.49 9.43 -8.27
C TRP A 55 -11.81 9.76 -7.58
N LEU A 56 -12.03 9.22 -6.40
CA LEU A 56 -13.21 9.61 -5.63
C LEU A 56 -13.18 11.09 -5.27
N MET A 57 -12.03 11.63 -4.92
CA MET A 57 -11.90 13.05 -4.56
C MET A 57 -10.91 13.81 -5.44
N ASP A 58 -9.63 13.77 -5.16
CA ASP A 58 -8.62 14.60 -5.83
C ASP A 58 -7.77 13.78 -6.82
N ARG A 59 -7.32 14.40 -7.89
CA ARG A 59 -6.36 13.79 -8.82
C ARG A 59 -4.98 13.68 -8.18
N ASN A 60 -4.28 12.60 -8.48
CA ASN A 60 -2.84 12.54 -8.34
C ASN A 60 -2.19 12.61 -9.74
N PRO A 61 -1.50 13.71 -10.07
CA PRO A 61 -0.93 13.88 -11.41
C PRO A 61 0.32 13.03 -11.67
N THR A 62 0.92 12.46 -10.63
CA THR A 62 2.25 11.83 -10.71
C THR A 62 2.22 10.29 -10.67
N LEU A 63 1.23 9.68 -10.03
CA LEU A 63 1.17 8.23 -9.87
C LEU A 63 0.77 7.48 -11.15
N PRO A 64 -0.31 7.86 -11.90
CA PRO A 64 -0.59 7.23 -13.18
C PRO A 64 0.42 7.67 -14.24
N ALA A 65 0.80 6.74 -15.14
CA ALA A 65 1.66 7.06 -16.27
C ALA A 65 1.07 8.14 -17.17
N ALA A 66 1.93 8.87 -17.84
CA ALA A 66 1.50 9.84 -18.86
C ALA A 66 0.65 9.12 -19.92
N GLY A 67 -0.47 9.73 -20.30
CA GLY A 67 -1.43 9.14 -21.25
C GLY A 67 -2.58 8.36 -20.61
N ILE A 68 -2.54 8.01 -19.34
CA ILE A 68 -3.68 7.42 -18.63
C ILE A 68 -4.69 8.52 -18.28
N PRO A 69 -5.93 8.48 -18.83
CA PRO A 69 -6.96 9.47 -18.49
C PRO A 69 -7.34 9.41 -17.02
N GLN A 70 -7.54 10.56 -16.40
CA GLN A 70 -7.94 10.68 -15.00
C GLN A 70 -9.24 11.48 -14.87
N ARG A 71 -10.18 10.98 -14.05
CA ARG A 71 -11.45 11.66 -13.75
C ARG A 71 -11.68 11.76 -12.26
N VAL A 72 -12.34 12.82 -11.82
CA VAL A 72 -12.74 13.01 -10.41
C VAL A 72 -14.23 12.79 -10.29
N LEU A 73 -14.63 11.82 -9.45
CA LEU A 73 -16.03 11.48 -9.22
C LEU A 73 -16.69 12.48 -8.27
N VAL A 74 -15.99 12.89 -7.23
CA VAL A 74 -16.51 13.80 -6.20
C VAL A 74 -15.58 14.96 -6.05
N ARG A 75 -16.10 16.17 -6.09
CA ARG A 75 -15.33 17.39 -5.86
C ARG A 75 -15.44 17.89 -4.42
N SER A 76 -16.31 17.28 -3.58
CA SER A 76 -16.51 17.70 -2.19
C SER A 76 -16.95 16.55 -1.28
N PHE A 77 -16.67 16.66 0.02
CA PHE A 77 -17.11 15.73 1.09
C PHE A 77 -18.63 15.56 1.20
N ARG A 78 -19.39 16.35 0.48
CA ARG A 78 -20.86 16.38 0.49
C ARG A 78 -21.50 15.05 0.07
N TYR A 79 -20.83 14.27 -0.77
CA TYR A 79 -21.41 13.08 -1.39
C TYR A 79 -21.26 11.79 -0.57
N TYR A 80 -20.56 11.85 0.55
CA TYR A 80 -20.42 10.69 1.45
C TYR A 80 -21.57 10.56 2.45
N ARG A 81 -22.54 11.48 2.42
CA ARG A 81 -23.78 11.38 3.17
C ARG A 81 -24.95 11.61 2.22
N GLY A 82 -25.77 10.59 2.03
CA GLY A 82 -27.08 10.75 1.41
C GLY A 82 -27.99 11.59 2.31
N GLY A 83 -27.95 12.92 2.18
CA GLY A 83 -28.80 13.78 2.98
C GLY A 83 -28.43 15.26 2.98
N LYS A 84 -29.33 16.11 3.54
CA LYS A 84 -29.08 17.55 3.72
C LYS A 84 -27.95 17.78 4.73
N PRO A 85 -27.11 18.82 4.56
CA PRO A 85 -26.02 19.10 5.49
C PRO A 85 -26.57 19.37 6.89
N SER A 86 -26.27 18.47 7.83
CA SER A 86 -26.82 18.52 9.20
C SER A 86 -25.83 19.01 10.27
N SER A 87 -24.59 19.38 9.90
CA SER A 87 -23.58 19.78 10.90
C SER A 87 -22.63 20.88 10.44
N LEU A 88 -22.10 21.63 11.41
CA LEU A 88 -21.00 22.61 11.26
C LEU A 88 -19.77 22.04 10.51
N LEU A 89 -19.52 20.74 10.61
CA LEU A 89 -18.43 20.03 9.93
C LEU A 89 -18.63 19.91 8.41
N GLU A 90 -19.87 19.77 7.94
CA GLU A 90 -20.18 19.78 6.51
C GLU A 90 -20.02 21.18 5.93
N THR A 91 -20.37 22.19 6.72
CA THR A 91 -20.13 23.60 6.35
C THR A 91 -18.63 23.92 6.32
N ALA A 92 -17.85 23.42 7.28
CA ALA A 92 -16.38 23.52 7.28
C ALA A 92 -15.75 22.77 6.10
N GLY A 93 -16.27 21.58 5.74
CA GLY A 93 -15.84 20.83 4.55
C GLY A 93 -16.10 21.61 3.25
N ARG A 94 -17.23 22.32 3.15
CA ARG A 94 -17.53 23.18 1.98
C ARG A 94 -16.61 24.38 1.90
N ILE A 95 -16.25 24.98 3.03
CA ILE A 95 -15.29 26.10 3.09
C ILE A 95 -13.90 25.58 2.71
N LEU A 96 -13.50 24.41 3.17
CA LEU A 96 -12.23 23.77 2.80
C LEU A 96 -12.12 23.44 1.32
N ASP A 97 -13.24 23.13 0.66
CA ASP A 97 -13.27 22.88 -0.80
C ASP A 97 -12.95 24.13 -1.65
N ILE A 98 -13.08 25.30 -1.08
CA ILE A 98 -12.73 26.59 -1.72
C ILE A 98 -11.21 26.81 -1.71
N PHE A 99 -10.49 26.20 -0.78
CA PHE A 99 -9.05 26.41 -0.63
C PHE A 99 -8.22 25.48 -1.55
N PRO A 100 -7.02 25.95 -1.99
CA PRO A 100 -6.08 25.12 -2.74
C PRO A 100 -5.70 23.85 -1.98
N GLN A 101 -5.46 22.75 -2.70
CA GLN A 101 -5.14 21.43 -2.14
C GLN A 101 -4.00 21.47 -1.08
N ARG A 102 -2.98 22.33 -1.28
CA ARG A 102 -1.88 22.52 -0.31
C ARG A 102 -2.35 23.08 1.03
N ALA A 103 -3.30 24.00 1.03
CA ALA A 103 -3.86 24.59 2.25
C ALA A 103 -4.72 23.55 2.99
N ARG A 104 -5.52 22.75 2.27
CA ARG A 104 -6.32 21.64 2.83
C ARG A 104 -5.44 20.59 3.52
N ARG A 105 -4.33 20.18 2.90
CA ARG A 105 -3.37 19.23 3.49
C ARG A 105 -2.73 19.80 4.76
N ARG A 106 -2.37 21.07 4.75
CA ARG A 106 -1.78 21.73 5.92
C ARG A 106 -2.78 21.81 7.09
N TYR A 107 -4.04 22.10 6.78
CA TYR A 107 -5.10 22.11 7.79
C TYR A 107 -5.36 20.73 8.38
N ALA A 108 -5.49 19.71 7.55
CA ALA A 108 -5.67 18.32 7.98
C ALA A 108 -4.50 17.83 8.86
N PHE A 109 -3.27 18.24 8.55
CA PHE A 109 -2.09 17.91 9.35
C PHE A 109 -2.15 18.48 10.78
N HIS A 110 -2.73 19.70 10.95
CA HIS A 110 -2.87 20.33 12.26
C HIS A 110 -4.11 19.87 13.04
N HIS A 111 -5.02 19.16 12.39
CA HIS A 111 -6.29 18.70 12.97
C HIS A 111 -6.52 17.21 12.69
N PRO A 112 -5.66 16.32 13.23
CA PRO A 112 -5.76 14.87 12.99
C PRO A 112 -7.11 14.30 13.44
N GLU A 113 -7.72 14.85 14.49
CA GLU A 113 -9.05 14.48 14.98
C GLU A 113 -10.15 14.66 13.91
N LEU A 114 -10.01 15.65 13.03
CA LEU A 114 -10.96 15.88 11.93
C LEU A 114 -10.77 14.84 10.83
N VAL A 115 -9.52 14.42 10.56
CA VAL A 115 -9.21 13.36 9.60
C VAL A 115 -9.75 12.03 10.11
N LEU A 116 -9.52 11.70 11.38
CA LEU A 116 -10.06 10.49 12.02
C LEU A 116 -11.59 10.47 11.99
N ARG A 117 -12.21 11.60 12.33
CA ARG A 117 -13.67 11.76 12.27
C ARG A 117 -14.21 11.64 10.85
N PHE A 118 -13.48 12.15 9.86
CA PHE A 118 -13.79 11.97 8.45
C PHE A 118 -13.71 10.50 8.03
N LEU A 119 -12.63 9.79 8.37
CA LEU A 119 -12.48 8.38 8.07
C LEU A 119 -13.57 7.54 8.73
N ARG A 120 -13.90 7.81 9.99
CA ARG A 120 -15.02 7.15 10.68
C ARG A 120 -16.36 7.39 9.98
N ASN A 121 -16.62 8.63 9.56
CA ASN A 121 -17.83 8.96 8.82
C ASN A 121 -17.85 8.33 7.43
N LEU A 122 -16.68 8.24 6.78
CA LEU A 122 -16.51 7.57 5.49
C LEU A 122 -16.80 6.07 5.61
N VAL A 123 -16.20 5.40 6.60
CA VAL A 123 -16.48 3.98 6.89
C VAL A 123 -17.96 3.78 7.18
N GLY A 124 -18.56 4.63 8.03
CA GLY A 124 -20.00 4.57 8.31
C GLY A 124 -20.88 4.80 7.08
N ALA A 125 -20.48 5.70 6.18
CA ALA A 125 -21.23 5.97 4.95
C ALA A 125 -21.07 4.84 3.91
N LEU A 126 -19.92 4.20 3.85
CA LEU A 126 -19.63 3.11 2.94
C LEU A 126 -20.14 1.76 3.45
N SER A 127 -20.35 1.63 4.76
CA SER A 127 -21.01 0.46 5.37
C SER A 127 -22.54 0.48 5.26
N GLN A 128 -23.13 1.53 4.70
CA GLN A 128 -24.56 1.59 4.42
C GLN A 128 -24.89 0.86 3.12
N ASP A 129 -26.04 0.16 3.13
CA ASP A 129 -26.52 -0.64 1.99
C ASP A 129 -26.85 0.20 0.73
N ASP A 130 -26.94 1.52 0.83
CA ASP A 130 -27.39 2.41 -0.26
C ASP A 130 -26.47 3.63 -0.44
N PRO A 131 -25.44 3.54 -1.30
CA PRO A 131 -24.59 4.66 -1.65
C PRO A 131 -25.38 5.75 -2.40
N ASP A 132 -24.94 7.00 -2.29
CA ASP A 132 -25.57 8.17 -2.93
C ASP A 132 -25.92 7.92 -4.40
N PRO A 133 -27.24 7.98 -4.78
CA PRO A 133 -27.68 7.66 -6.13
C PRO A 133 -27.09 8.56 -7.22
N GLY A 134 -26.72 9.80 -6.87
CA GLY A 134 -26.06 10.73 -7.79
C GLY A 134 -24.61 10.35 -8.08
N LEU A 135 -23.92 9.84 -7.07
CA LEU A 135 -22.57 9.33 -7.20
C LEU A 135 -22.54 8.06 -8.06
N VAL A 136 -23.46 7.12 -7.80
CA VAL A 136 -23.64 5.92 -8.63
C VAL A 136 -23.90 6.29 -10.08
N SER A 137 -24.84 7.20 -10.34
CA SER A 137 -25.17 7.64 -11.72
C SER A 137 -24.00 8.37 -12.42
N ARG A 138 -23.14 9.05 -11.66
CA ARG A 138 -21.93 9.67 -12.22
C ARG A 138 -20.89 8.62 -12.58
N LEU A 139 -20.67 7.63 -11.72
CA LEU A 139 -19.78 6.51 -11.99
C LEU A 139 -20.23 5.74 -13.25
N GLU A 140 -21.50 5.38 -13.34
CA GLU A 140 -22.08 4.72 -14.52
C GLU A 140 -21.85 5.51 -15.81
N ARG A 141 -22.08 6.83 -15.80
CA ARG A 141 -21.84 7.69 -16.98
C ARG A 141 -20.37 7.73 -17.39
N PHE A 142 -19.44 7.74 -16.40
CA PHE A 142 -18.03 7.72 -16.72
C PHE A 142 -17.62 6.37 -17.30
N MET A 143 -18.05 5.26 -16.72
CA MET A 143 -17.76 3.91 -17.21
C MET A 143 -18.32 3.69 -18.62
N ALA A 144 -19.57 4.10 -18.87
CA ALA A 144 -20.18 4.00 -20.20
C ALA A 144 -19.45 4.84 -21.25
N ARG A 145 -19.09 6.09 -20.90
CA ARG A 145 -18.34 7.00 -21.79
C ARG A 145 -16.96 6.44 -22.17
N ASP A 146 -16.26 5.84 -21.20
CA ASP A 146 -14.90 5.36 -21.41
C ASP A 146 -14.88 3.91 -21.93
N GLY A 147 -16.06 3.25 -22.02
CA GLY A 147 -16.21 1.87 -22.48
C GLY A 147 -15.64 0.85 -21.50
N VAL A 148 -15.66 1.15 -20.19
CA VAL A 148 -15.07 0.33 -19.13
C VAL A 148 -15.77 -1.01 -19.03
N SER A 149 -15.01 -2.10 -19.04
CA SER A 149 -15.50 -3.46 -18.84
C SER A 149 -15.02 -4.10 -17.54
N HIS A 150 -13.92 -3.61 -16.96
CA HIS A 150 -13.31 -4.15 -15.76
C HIS A 150 -12.97 -3.05 -14.78
N VAL A 151 -13.38 -3.18 -13.50
CA VAL A 151 -13.13 -2.17 -12.46
C VAL A 151 -12.32 -2.78 -11.33
N MET A 152 -11.31 -2.06 -10.89
CA MET A 152 -10.41 -2.43 -9.80
C MET A 152 -10.47 -1.32 -8.72
N PRO A 153 -11.20 -1.53 -7.62
CA PRO A 153 -11.20 -0.60 -6.50
C PRO A 153 -9.91 -0.73 -5.70
N THR A 154 -9.35 0.40 -5.25
CA THR A 154 -8.14 0.40 -4.40
C THR A 154 -8.38 -0.17 -3.01
N PHE A 155 -9.63 -0.16 -2.54
CA PHE A 155 -10.05 -0.73 -1.26
C PHE A 155 -11.40 -1.41 -1.38
N ALA A 156 -11.61 -2.50 -0.66
CA ALA A 156 -12.88 -3.23 -0.63
C ALA A 156 -14.03 -2.35 -0.10
N MET A 157 -13.76 -1.39 0.78
CA MET A 157 -14.74 -0.44 1.28
C MET A 157 -15.42 0.45 0.22
N ILE A 158 -14.87 0.51 -1.01
CA ILE A 158 -15.47 1.27 -2.13
C ILE A 158 -16.47 0.40 -2.91
N CYS A 159 -16.47 -0.91 -2.73
CA CYS A 159 -17.30 -1.85 -3.47
C CYS A 159 -18.81 -1.63 -3.35
N PRO A 160 -19.41 -1.11 -2.26
CA PRO A 160 -20.81 -0.76 -2.23
C PRO A 160 -21.26 0.10 -3.41
N LEU A 161 -20.43 1.05 -3.82
CA LEU A 161 -20.67 1.88 -5.00
C LEU A 161 -20.73 1.07 -6.30
N LEU A 162 -19.82 0.10 -6.45
CA LEU A 162 -19.78 -0.81 -7.61
C LEU A 162 -20.96 -1.77 -7.60
N ARG A 163 -21.35 -2.31 -6.44
CA ARG A 163 -22.53 -3.16 -6.31
C ARG A 163 -23.81 -2.42 -6.71
N ALA A 164 -23.98 -1.19 -6.23
CA ALA A 164 -25.13 -0.37 -6.58
C ALA A 164 -25.19 -0.06 -8.08
N ALA A 165 -24.03 0.24 -8.71
CA ALA A 165 -23.97 0.43 -10.15
C ALA A 165 -24.27 -0.86 -10.92
N LYS A 166 -23.73 -2.01 -10.48
CA LYS A 166 -23.98 -3.32 -11.10
C LYS A 166 -25.46 -3.72 -11.02
N ALA A 167 -26.12 -3.46 -9.87
CA ALA A 167 -27.54 -3.73 -9.66
C ALA A 167 -28.46 -2.92 -10.57
N ARG A 168 -28.07 -1.69 -10.95
CA ARG A 168 -28.85 -0.86 -11.91
C ARG A 168 -28.78 -1.36 -13.35
N ALA A 169 -27.79 -2.18 -13.67
CA ALA A 169 -27.56 -2.82 -14.98
C ALA A 169 -27.56 -1.87 -16.19
N ARG A 170 -27.33 -0.55 -16.00
CA ARG A 170 -27.28 0.45 -17.08
C ARG A 170 -26.02 0.34 -17.93
N HIS A 171 -24.93 -0.13 -17.31
CA HIS A 171 -23.66 -0.40 -17.96
C HIS A 171 -23.11 -1.73 -17.45
N ARG A 172 -22.71 -2.62 -18.35
CA ARG A 172 -22.18 -3.95 -17.98
C ARG A 172 -20.69 -3.84 -17.70
N PHE A 173 -20.27 -4.26 -16.54
CA PHE A 173 -18.88 -4.35 -16.14
C PHE A 173 -18.68 -5.45 -15.10
N ASP A 174 -17.46 -5.93 -14.99
CA ASP A 174 -16.99 -6.83 -13.96
C ASP A 174 -16.07 -6.07 -13.00
N PHE A 175 -15.97 -6.50 -11.74
CA PHE A 175 -15.02 -5.90 -10.81
C PHE A 175 -14.31 -6.96 -9.95
N LEU A 176 -13.04 -6.68 -9.66
CA LEU A 176 -12.18 -7.51 -8.84
C LEU A 176 -11.93 -6.82 -7.51
N VAL A 177 -12.39 -7.44 -6.42
CA VAL A 177 -12.11 -6.96 -5.06
C VAL A 177 -10.66 -7.26 -4.70
N THR A 178 -9.96 -6.27 -4.15
CA THR A 178 -8.59 -6.45 -3.64
C THR A 178 -8.53 -6.02 -2.19
N PHE A 179 -8.01 -6.89 -1.32
CA PHE A 179 -7.77 -6.61 0.09
C PHE A 179 -6.29 -6.27 0.32
N GLN A 180 -6.02 -5.08 0.86
CA GLN A 180 -4.68 -4.53 1.02
C GLN A 180 -4.37 -4.00 2.43
N GLY A 181 -5.30 -4.13 3.39
CA GLY A 181 -5.16 -3.64 4.76
C GLY A 181 -6.42 -2.94 5.26
N GLU A 182 -7.58 -3.53 5.04
CA GLU A 182 -8.89 -2.99 5.46
C GLU A 182 -9.06 -2.95 6.98
N GLU A 183 -8.27 -3.68 7.75
CA GLU A 183 -8.27 -3.63 9.21
C GLU A 183 -8.01 -2.23 9.76
N VAL A 184 -7.28 -1.39 9.02
CA VAL A 184 -7.09 0.02 9.41
C VAL A 184 -8.43 0.76 9.50
N PHE A 185 -9.40 0.43 8.66
CA PHE A 185 -10.74 1.02 8.71
C PHE A 185 -11.56 0.44 9.84
N ALA A 186 -11.44 -0.86 10.10
CA ALA A 186 -12.10 -1.54 11.21
C ALA A 186 -11.70 -0.94 12.58
N SER A 187 -10.44 -0.54 12.74
CA SER A 187 -9.94 0.07 13.98
C SER A 187 -10.59 1.40 14.35
N TYR A 188 -11.26 2.07 13.40
CA TYR A 188 -12.04 3.30 13.65
C TYR A 188 -13.51 3.05 14.02
N ILE A 189 -13.95 1.79 14.07
CA ILE A 189 -15.32 1.42 14.43
C ILE A 189 -15.33 1.07 15.92
N GLU A 190 -15.99 1.91 16.73
CA GLU A 190 -15.93 1.84 18.19
C GLU A 190 -16.84 0.75 18.81
N ASN A 191 -17.83 0.25 18.07
CA ASN A 191 -18.79 -0.69 18.59
C ASN A 191 -18.90 -1.97 17.75
N LYS A 192 -19.28 -3.07 18.42
CA LYS A 192 -19.38 -4.40 17.78
C LYS A 192 -20.41 -4.47 16.66
N GLU A 193 -21.52 -3.74 16.79
CA GLU A 193 -22.59 -3.73 15.79
C GLU A 193 -22.12 -3.07 14.49
N GLY A 194 -21.45 -1.92 14.59
CA GLY A 194 -20.84 -1.23 13.44
C GLY A 194 -19.74 -2.06 12.78
N LEU A 195 -18.94 -2.77 13.58
CA LEU A 195 -17.90 -3.65 13.07
C LEU A 195 -18.48 -4.83 12.29
N GLU A 196 -19.52 -5.47 12.84
CA GLU A 196 -20.20 -6.57 12.14
C GLU A 196 -20.94 -6.07 10.88
N ALA A 197 -21.51 -4.87 10.91
CA ALA A 197 -22.11 -4.26 9.73
C ALA A 197 -21.04 -4.02 8.64
N TYR A 198 -19.86 -3.56 9.02
CA TYR A 198 -18.73 -3.38 8.12
C TYR A 198 -18.23 -4.72 7.54
N TYR A 199 -18.05 -5.74 8.36
CA TYR A 199 -17.63 -7.09 7.91
C TYR A 199 -18.64 -7.74 6.98
N ARG A 200 -19.94 -7.59 7.28
CA ARG A 200 -21.03 -8.05 6.40
C ARG A 200 -20.95 -7.37 5.03
N GLU A 201 -20.60 -6.09 5.00
CA GLU A 201 -20.45 -5.35 3.76
C GLU A 201 -19.22 -5.81 2.94
N LEU A 202 -18.13 -6.14 3.59
CA LEU A 202 -16.97 -6.76 2.94
C LEU A 202 -17.35 -8.13 2.32
N ARG A 203 -18.06 -8.99 3.06
CA ARG A 203 -18.54 -10.28 2.53
C ARG A 203 -19.44 -10.10 1.31
N ARG A 204 -20.42 -9.20 1.37
CA ARG A 204 -21.30 -8.87 0.24
C ARG A 204 -20.53 -8.35 -0.97
N SER A 205 -19.46 -7.61 -0.75
CA SER A 205 -18.61 -7.09 -1.83
C SER A 205 -17.85 -8.21 -2.52
N VAL A 206 -17.34 -9.18 -1.76
CA VAL A 206 -16.69 -10.39 -2.31
C VAL A 206 -17.68 -11.25 -3.09
N GLU A 207 -18.92 -11.43 -2.57
CA GLU A 207 -19.98 -12.18 -3.25
C GLU A 207 -20.38 -11.56 -4.59
N ALA A 208 -20.44 -10.22 -4.65
CA ALA A 208 -20.82 -9.48 -5.84
C ALA A 208 -19.65 -9.32 -6.85
N GLY A 209 -18.40 -9.52 -6.41
CA GLY A 209 -17.22 -9.53 -7.27
C GLY A 209 -17.30 -10.62 -8.34
N SER A 210 -16.67 -10.38 -9.49
CA SER A 210 -16.76 -11.30 -10.64
C SER A 210 -15.76 -12.46 -10.54
N TRP A 211 -14.77 -12.33 -9.63
CA TRP A 211 -13.73 -13.32 -9.34
C TRP A 211 -13.55 -13.45 -7.83
N PRO A 212 -12.90 -14.53 -7.34
CA PRO A 212 -12.40 -14.55 -5.97
C PRO A 212 -11.57 -13.32 -5.66
N ALA A 213 -11.72 -12.73 -4.47
CA ALA A 213 -11.02 -11.52 -4.12
C ALA A 213 -9.50 -11.72 -4.07
N CYS A 214 -8.74 -10.78 -4.61
CA CYS A 214 -7.29 -10.77 -4.44
C CYS A 214 -6.92 -10.36 -3.02
N VAL A 215 -6.01 -11.11 -2.39
CA VAL A 215 -5.47 -10.81 -1.07
C VAL A 215 -3.95 -10.77 -1.15
N VAL A 216 -3.33 -9.79 -0.50
CA VAL A 216 -1.91 -9.48 -0.70
C VAL A 216 -0.94 -10.45 -0.04
N SER A 217 -1.40 -11.31 0.89
CA SER A 217 -0.59 -12.36 1.53
C SER A 217 -1.45 -13.51 2.05
N ARG A 218 -0.83 -14.66 2.32
CA ARG A 218 -1.49 -15.81 2.93
C ARG A 218 -1.92 -15.53 4.37
N ASP A 219 -1.06 -14.86 5.13
CA ASP A 219 -1.41 -14.45 6.50
C ASP A 219 -2.66 -13.56 6.49
N TYR A 220 -2.72 -12.59 5.60
CA TYR A 220 -3.87 -11.70 5.53
C TYR A 220 -5.13 -12.42 5.04
N ALA A 221 -5.02 -13.37 4.10
CA ALA A 221 -6.16 -14.21 3.70
C ALA A 221 -6.69 -15.07 4.86
N ARG A 222 -5.79 -15.66 5.67
CA ARG A 222 -6.17 -16.38 6.89
C ARG A 222 -6.94 -15.48 7.86
N ARG A 223 -6.42 -14.29 8.14
CA ARG A 223 -7.07 -13.31 9.04
C ARG A 223 -8.43 -12.86 8.52
N LEU A 224 -8.57 -12.58 7.23
CA LEU A 224 -9.88 -12.26 6.63
C LEU A 224 -10.88 -13.42 6.77
N GLY A 225 -10.40 -14.66 6.69
CA GLY A 225 -11.24 -15.83 6.97
C GLY A 225 -11.68 -15.90 8.42
N GLU A 226 -10.76 -15.72 9.37
CA GLU A 226 -11.02 -15.82 10.81
C GLU A 226 -11.82 -14.63 11.36
N GLU A 227 -11.50 -13.41 10.97
CA GLU A 227 -12.08 -12.18 11.53
C GLU A 227 -13.34 -11.74 10.78
N VAL A 228 -13.30 -11.77 9.45
CA VAL A 228 -14.38 -11.26 8.59
C VAL A 228 -15.33 -12.38 8.17
N GLY A 229 -14.89 -13.65 8.18
CA GLY A 229 -15.67 -14.79 7.75
C GLY A 229 -15.76 -14.94 6.24
N ILE A 230 -14.73 -14.52 5.49
CA ILE A 230 -14.63 -14.75 4.04
C ILE A 230 -14.10 -16.15 3.80
N SER A 231 -14.83 -16.96 3.04
CA SER A 231 -14.43 -18.34 2.73
C SER A 231 -13.13 -18.39 1.90
N PRO A 232 -12.20 -19.32 2.18
CA PRO A 232 -10.91 -19.43 1.46
C PRO A 232 -11.05 -19.60 -0.06
N ASP A 233 -12.09 -20.28 -0.54
CA ASP A 233 -12.37 -20.48 -1.98
C ASP A 233 -12.80 -19.16 -2.67
N ARG A 234 -13.18 -18.15 -1.89
CA ARG A 234 -13.51 -16.81 -2.38
C ARG A 234 -12.32 -15.84 -2.34
N MET A 235 -11.13 -16.33 -2.05
CA MET A 235 -9.90 -15.54 -1.99
C MET A 235 -8.78 -16.17 -2.81
N THR A 236 -7.97 -15.34 -3.45
CA THR A 236 -6.75 -15.76 -4.16
C THR A 236 -5.61 -14.86 -3.71
N VAL A 237 -4.51 -15.48 -3.26
CA VAL A 237 -3.33 -14.71 -2.85
C VAL A 237 -2.54 -14.26 -4.07
N ILE A 238 -2.47 -12.95 -4.25
CA ILE A 238 -1.64 -12.29 -5.26
C ILE A 238 -0.83 -11.21 -4.57
N HIS A 239 0.45 -11.50 -4.32
CA HIS A 239 1.37 -10.57 -3.66
C HIS A 239 1.47 -9.24 -4.42
N ASN A 240 1.69 -8.15 -3.70
CA ASN A 240 1.92 -6.85 -4.31
C ASN A 240 3.17 -6.84 -5.19
N GLY A 241 3.11 -6.07 -6.27
CA GLY A 241 4.24 -5.82 -7.14
C GLY A 241 4.85 -4.44 -6.88
N ILE A 242 6.16 -4.37 -6.95
CA ILE A 242 6.91 -3.11 -7.00
C ILE A 242 7.54 -2.94 -8.37
N ASP A 243 7.74 -1.69 -8.79
CA ASP A 243 8.53 -1.40 -9.97
C ASP A 243 10.00 -1.62 -9.63
N LEU A 244 10.57 -2.68 -10.21
CA LEU A 244 11.95 -3.05 -9.97
C LEU A 244 12.88 -2.10 -10.73
N PRO A 245 13.98 -1.63 -10.12
CA PRO A 245 15.00 -0.88 -10.85
C PRO A 245 15.60 -1.77 -11.95
N PRO A 246 16.09 -1.17 -13.05
CA PRO A 246 16.88 -1.89 -14.03
C PRO A 246 18.09 -2.54 -13.36
N ILE A 247 18.54 -3.66 -13.91
CA ILE A 247 19.79 -4.30 -13.46
C ILE A 247 20.91 -3.36 -13.83
N SER A 248 21.55 -2.77 -12.86
CA SER A 248 22.75 -1.95 -13.03
C SER A 248 23.77 -2.35 -11.98
N ASP A 249 25.03 -2.45 -12.39
CA ASP A 249 26.15 -2.60 -11.47
C ASP A 249 26.46 -1.28 -10.75
N ASP A 250 25.93 -0.16 -11.27
CA ASP A 250 26.08 1.17 -10.67
C ASP A 250 25.13 1.31 -9.47
N LYS A 251 25.71 1.30 -8.29
CA LYS A 251 24.95 1.61 -7.08
C LYS A 251 24.66 3.11 -6.99
N PRO A 252 23.47 3.50 -6.53
CA PRO A 252 23.19 4.89 -6.20
C PRO A 252 24.27 5.47 -5.29
N SER A 253 24.76 6.65 -5.65
CA SER A 253 25.92 7.25 -4.98
C SER A 253 25.61 7.60 -3.52
N PHE A 254 26.52 7.28 -2.61
CA PHE A 254 26.47 7.77 -1.23
C PHE A 254 26.55 9.31 -1.18
N GLY A 255 27.12 9.96 -2.19
CA GLY A 255 27.18 11.41 -2.32
C GLY A 255 25.82 12.09 -2.28
N VAL A 256 24.74 11.41 -2.70
CA VAL A 256 23.35 11.90 -2.57
C VAL A 256 22.98 12.05 -1.09
N ILE A 257 23.40 11.11 -0.23
CA ILE A 257 23.16 11.15 1.22
C ILE A 257 24.02 12.25 1.86
N GLU A 258 25.30 12.32 1.52
CA GLU A 258 26.24 13.32 2.05
C GLU A 258 25.82 14.75 1.70
N SER A 259 25.31 14.98 0.49
CA SER A 259 24.86 16.31 0.06
C SER A 259 23.68 16.82 0.89
N LYS A 260 22.81 15.94 1.35
CA LYS A 260 21.64 16.28 2.17
C LYS A 260 21.95 16.24 3.66
N TRP A 261 22.76 15.26 4.10
CA TRP A 261 23.12 15.06 5.49
C TRP A 261 24.64 14.92 5.66
N PRO A 262 25.42 16.04 5.68
CA PRO A 262 26.88 16.02 5.78
C PRO A 262 27.45 15.39 7.06
N TRP A 263 26.60 15.17 8.07
CA TRP A 263 26.96 14.50 9.32
C TRP A 263 26.88 12.98 9.26
N ILE A 264 26.31 12.41 8.20
CA ILE A 264 26.27 10.95 7.99
C ILE A 264 27.62 10.49 7.45
N ARG A 265 28.24 9.56 8.15
CA ARG A 265 29.59 9.07 7.86
C ARG A 265 29.54 7.74 7.11
N ARG A 266 30.42 7.56 6.13
CA ARG A 266 30.52 6.31 5.32
C ARG A 266 31.09 5.14 6.10
N ASP A 267 31.96 5.40 7.09
CA ASP A 267 32.64 4.40 7.89
C ASP A 267 31.77 3.85 9.05
N ILE A 268 30.59 4.42 9.27
CA ILE A 268 29.65 3.97 10.28
C ILE A 268 28.40 3.40 9.60
N PRO A 269 28.00 2.14 9.89
CA PRO A 269 26.83 1.53 9.27
C PRO A 269 25.55 2.34 9.46
N ILE A 270 24.77 2.52 8.39
CA ILE A 270 23.43 3.15 8.46
C ILE A 270 22.40 2.06 8.74
N VAL A 271 21.65 2.22 9.83
CA VAL A 271 20.40 1.53 10.11
C VAL A 271 19.27 2.47 9.74
N ALA A 272 18.46 2.15 8.75
CA ALA A 272 17.41 3.04 8.32
C ALA A 272 16.01 2.42 8.54
N TYR A 273 15.09 3.28 8.91
CA TYR A 273 13.64 3.06 8.84
C TYR A 273 13.08 3.92 7.70
N PHE A 274 12.21 3.34 6.91
CA PHE A 274 11.43 4.07 5.92
C PHE A 274 9.97 3.67 5.97
N GLY A 275 9.06 4.64 6.07
CA GLY A 275 7.62 4.41 6.12
C GLY A 275 6.88 5.53 6.83
N ARG A 276 5.55 5.41 6.93
CA ARG A 276 4.76 6.36 7.72
C ARG A 276 5.24 6.36 9.18
N GLN A 277 5.34 7.53 9.78
CA GLN A 277 5.76 7.69 11.17
C GLN A 277 4.53 7.73 12.10
N ASP A 278 3.78 6.65 12.11
CA ASP A 278 2.56 6.48 12.89
C ASP A 278 2.77 5.40 13.96
N SER A 279 1.97 5.41 15.02
CA SER A 279 2.16 4.53 16.20
C SER A 279 2.16 3.04 15.84
N GLU A 280 1.37 2.65 14.85
CA GLU A 280 1.31 1.26 14.37
C GLU A 280 2.62 0.75 13.74
N LYS A 281 3.56 1.65 13.41
CA LYS A 281 4.81 1.32 12.72
C LYS A 281 5.99 1.07 13.65
N GLY A 282 5.83 1.21 14.97
CA GLY A 282 6.75 0.73 15.97
C GLY A 282 8.14 1.37 15.96
N ILE A 283 8.28 2.64 15.57
CA ILE A 283 9.57 3.34 15.53
C ILE A 283 10.21 3.39 16.91
N ASP A 284 9.40 3.50 17.96
CA ASP A 284 9.85 3.48 19.35
C ASP A 284 10.59 2.18 19.72
N LEU A 285 10.16 1.01 19.22
CA LEU A 285 10.90 -0.24 19.40
C LEU A 285 12.30 -0.16 18.80
N LEU A 286 12.44 0.45 17.62
CA LEU A 286 13.74 0.66 16.98
C LEU A 286 14.62 1.61 17.80
N LEU A 287 14.07 2.68 18.38
CA LEU A 287 14.80 3.60 19.23
C LEU A 287 15.35 2.88 20.47
N TYR A 288 14.53 2.11 21.17
CA TYR A 288 14.98 1.33 22.32
C TYR A 288 16.03 0.27 21.93
N ALA A 289 15.83 -0.43 20.82
CA ALA A 289 16.82 -1.39 20.32
C ALA A 289 18.15 -0.70 19.97
N SER A 290 18.12 0.47 19.34
CA SER A 290 19.32 1.28 19.03
C SER A 290 20.05 1.68 20.32
N ARG A 291 19.33 2.06 21.37
CA ARG A 291 19.96 2.35 22.68
C ARG A 291 20.66 1.13 23.27
N MET A 292 20.01 -0.04 23.23
CA MET A 292 20.62 -1.28 23.71
C MET A 292 21.93 -1.62 22.96
N LEU A 293 21.98 -1.34 21.65
CA LEU A 293 23.19 -1.53 20.85
C LEU A 293 24.31 -0.54 21.22
N GLN A 294 23.96 0.73 21.50
CA GLN A 294 24.94 1.71 21.97
C GLN A 294 25.54 1.27 23.33
N ASP A 295 24.72 0.75 24.24
CA ASP A 295 25.19 0.23 25.53
C ASP A 295 26.12 -0.99 25.38
N ARG A 296 26.03 -1.71 24.24
CA ARG A 296 26.93 -2.80 23.85
C ARG A 296 28.13 -2.33 23.00
N ASN A 297 28.28 -1.02 22.80
CA ASN A 297 29.31 -0.41 21.94
C ASN A 297 29.25 -0.85 20.46
N VAL A 298 28.06 -1.17 19.95
CA VAL A 298 27.84 -1.48 18.52
C VAL A 298 27.60 -0.18 17.77
N ALA A 299 28.60 0.25 16.99
CA ALA A 299 28.54 1.50 16.23
C ALA A 299 27.52 1.43 15.10
N HIS A 300 26.63 2.41 15.02
CA HIS A 300 25.68 2.60 13.91
C HIS A 300 25.12 4.02 13.90
N GLN A 301 24.60 4.43 12.75
CA GLN A 301 23.88 5.67 12.55
C GLN A 301 22.41 5.37 12.28
N LEU A 302 21.51 5.99 13.04
CA LEU A 302 20.07 5.74 12.91
C LEU A 302 19.40 6.83 12.07
N VAL A 303 18.70 6.40 11.02
CA VAL A 303 17.96 7.27 10.11
C VAL A 303 16.50 6.86 10.09
N VAL A 304 15.58 7.83 10.28
CA VAL A 304 14.13 7.61 10.26
C VAL A 304 13.50 8.53 9.22
N CYS A 305 13.01 7.93 8.14
CA CYS A 305 12.42 8.64 7.01
C CYS A 305 10.96 8.27 6.76
N GLY A 306 10.22 9.23 6.21
CA GLY A 306 8.87 9.06 5.69
C GLY A 306 7.83 9.99 6.29
N GLY A 307 6.67 10.04 5.66
CA GLY A 307 5.60 10.98 6.02
C GLY A 307 4.97 10.72 7.39
N VAL A 308 4.39 11.76 7.96
CA VAL A 308 3.54 11.68 9.15
C VAL A 308 2.10 11.89 8.68
N SER A 309 1.26 10.86 8.76
CA SER A 309 -0.13 10.92 8.29
C SER A 309 -1.12 11.12 9.43
N PHE A 310 -1.14 10.23 10.39
CA PHE A 310 -2.06 10.24 11.53
C PHE A 310 -1.32 10.38 12.88
N GLY A 311 0.00 10.40 12.84
CA GLY A 311 0.86 10.22 14.00
C GLY A 311 1.65 11.44 14.44
N LYS A 312 1.16 12.69 14.27
CA LYS A 312 1.92 13.89 14.69
C LYS A 312 2.43 13.77 16.12
N TYR A 313 1.58 13.38 17.06
CA TYR A 313 1.97 13.22 18.46
C TYR A 313 2.95 12.07 18.66
N TYR A 314 2.78 10.96 17.95
CA TYR A 314 3.69 9.84 18.00
C TYR A 314 5.07 10.20 17.45
N HIS A 315 5.12 10.90 16.30
CA HIS A 315 6.38 11.38 15.74
C HIS A 315 7.15 12.26 16.73
N GLU A 316 6.48 13.24 17.37
CA GLU A 316 7.12 14.09 18.37
C GLU A 316 7.49 13.32 19.63
N ALA A 317 6.67 12.35 20.06
CA ALA A 317 7.01 11.45 21.16
C ALA A 317 8.26 10.63 20.84
N CYS A 318 8.38 10.04 19.65
CA CYS A 318 9.58 9.34 19.22
C CYS A 318 10.84 10.21 19.24
N LYS A 319 10.73 11.47 18.80
CA LYS A 319 11.85 12.43 18.91
C LYS A 319 12.25 12.70 20.36
N GLN A 320 11.28 12.81 21.27
CA GLN A 320 11.56 12.99 22.68
C GLN A 320 12.20 11.72 23.28
N ILE A 321 11.69 10.53 22.97
CA ILE A 321 12.30 9.26 23.34
C ILE A 321 13.76 9.22 22.88
N GLY A 322 14.04 9.54 21.60
CA GLY A 322 15.40 9.58 21.09
C GLY A 322 16.32 10.50 21.88
N ARG A 323 15.84 11.70 22.25
CA ARG A 323 16.61 12.65 23.09
C ARG A 323 16.86 12.10 24.51
N HIS A 324 15.84 11.53 25.16
CA HIS A 324 15.98 10.94 26.49
C HIS A 324 16.96 9.75 26.50
N LEU A 325 16.93 8.95 25.44
CA LEU A 325 17.86 7.84 25.23
C LEU A 325 19.26 8.29 24.76
N ARG A 326 19.47 9.61 24.56
CA ARG A 326 20.71 10.20 24.04
C ARG A 326 21.14 9.60 22.70
N LEU A 327 20.17 9.31 21.83
CA LEU A 327 20.40 8.82 20.48
C LEU A 327 20.61 9.97 19.50
N GLN A 328 21.59 9.82 18.60
CA GLN A 328 21.68 10.68 17.43
C GLN A 328 20.86 10.06 16.31
N VAL A 329 19.70 10.63 16.03
CA VAL A 329 18.76 10.15 15.00
C VAL A 329 18.59 11.23 13.93
N THR A 330 18.82 10.85 12.69
CA THR A 330 18.50 11.71 11.55
C THR A 330 17.04 11.49 11.16
N TRP A 331 16.22 12.54 11.29
CA TRP A 331 14.79 12.51 10.98
C TRP A 331 14.50 13.26 9.70
N ASP A 332 13.80 12.62 8.75
CA ASP A 332 13.28 13.30 7.57
C ASP A 332 11.86 12.81 7.23
N ARG A 333 11.00 13.77 6.89
CA ARG A 333 9.62 13.47 6.51
C ARG A 333 9.39 13.48 5.00
N HIS A 334 10.32 14.03 4.25
CA HIS A 334 10.16 14.28 2.82
C HIS A 334 11.46 13.98 2.09
N VAL A 335 11.58 12.76 1.60
CA VAL A 335 12.64 12.35 0.70
C VAL A 335 12.03 12.03 -0.66
N ASP A 336 12.70 12.43 -1.72
CA ASP A 336 12.34 12.06 -3.09
C ASP A 336 12.77 10.62 -3.41
N ASP A 337 12.41 10.15 -4.59
CA ASP A 337 12.67 8.77 -5.00
C ASP A 337 14.16 8.49 -5.22
N GLU A 338 14.93 9.48 -5.71
CA GLU A 338 16.37 9.36 -5.88
C GLU A 338 17.05 9.19 -4.53
N PHE A 339 16.73 10.06 -3.58
CA PHE A 339 17.28 9.97 -2.23
C PHE A 339 16.87 8.68 -1.52
N ARG A 340 15.61 8.26 -1.64
CA ARG A 340 15.13 7.00 -1.08
C ARG A 340 15.91 5.81 -1.62
N THR A 341 16.14 5.78 -2.93
CA THR A 341 16.92 4.74 -3.60
C THR A 341 18.37 4.72 -3.10
N ALA A 342 18.99 5.90 -2.99
CA ALA A 342 20.34 6.02 -2.46
C ALA A 342 20.43 5.59 -0.98
N LEU A 343 19.45 5.99 -0.16
CA LEU A 343 19.40 5.56 1.25
C LEU A 343 19.28 4.04 1.37
N PHE A 344 18.38 3.41 0.61
CA PHE A 344 18.26 1.96 0.62
C PHE A 344 19.56 1.28 0.20
N ALA A 345 20.14 1.67 -0.94
CA ALA A 345 21.34 1.03 -1.49
C ALA A 345 22.58 1.14 -0.58
N ASN A 346 22.67 2.21 0.23
CA ASN A 346 23.81 2.50 1.10
C ASN A 346 23.57 2.21 2.58
N SER A 347 22.37 1.74 2.97
CA SER A 347 22.11 1.29 4.33
C SER A 347 22.69 -0.12 4.56
N ARG A 348 23.15 -0.37 5.78
CA ARG A 348 23.51 -1.73 6.23
C ARG A 348 22.28 -2.62 6.28
N CYS A 349 21.19 -2.08 6.79
CA CYS A 349 19.88 -2.75 6.77
C CYS A 349 18.74 -1.74 6.88
N ILE A 350 17.56 -2.17 6.42
CA ILE A 350 16.30 -1.47 6.68
C ILE A 350 15.56 -2.23 7.78
N VAL A 351 15.19 -1.53 8.84
CA VAL A 351 14.39 -2.06 9.93
C VAL A 351 12.97 -1.55 9.78
N TYR A 352 12.02 -2.45 9.69
CA TYR A 352 10.60 -2.11 9.60
C TYR A 352 9.83 -2.90 10.66
N PRO A 353 9.62 -2.32 11.86
CA PRO A 353 9.13 -3.00 13.05
C PRO A 353 7.65 -2.72 13.36
N PRO A 354 6.68 -2.93 12.43
CA PRO A 354 5.27 -2.67 12.73
C PRO A 354 4.83 -3.47 13.97
N ILE A 355 4.00 -2.82 14.79
CA ILE A 355 3.38 -3.45 15.96
C ILE A 355 2.04 -4.11 15.63
N HIS A 356 1.48 -3.85 14.46
CA HIS A 356 0.32 -4.56 13.89
C HIS A 356 0.78 -5.62 12.90
N ASP A 357 -0.12 -6.51 12.52
CA ASP A 357 0.16 -7.50 11.49
C ASP A 357 0.16 -6.84 10.10
N GLU A 358 1.34 -6.40 9.66
CA GLU A 358 1.51 -5.75 8.36
C GLU A 358 1.04 -6.68 7.24
N PRO A 359 0.06 -6.29 6.41
CA PRO A 359 -0.50 -7.17 5.39
C PRO A 359 0.51 -7.62 4.33
N PHE A 360 1.50 -6.78 3.99
CA PHE A 360 2.53 -7.13 2.99
C PHE A 360 3.89 -6.49 3.28
N GLY A 361 3.98 -5.17 3.43
CA GLY A 361 5.25 -4.48 3.68
C GLY A 361 6.07 -4.20 2.42
N MET A 362 5.54 -3.41 1.49
CA MET A 362 6.21 -3.04 0.23
C MET A 362 7.63 -2.49 0.44
N VAL A 363 7.85 -1.73 1.52
CA VAL A 363 9.15 -1.15 1.88
C VAL A 363 10.25 -2.22 2.03
N ALA A 364 9.93 -3.38 2.56
CA ALA A 364 10.89 -4.49 2.68
C ALA A 364 11.35 -4.98 1.29
N VAL A 365 10.41 -5.11 0.35
CA VAL A 365 10.72 -5.51 -1.02
C VAL A 365 11.50 -4.43 -1.76
N GLU A 366 11.13 -3.15 -1.59
CA GLU A 366 11.84 -2.00 -2.18
C GLU A 366 13.29 -1.92 -1.71
N ALA A 367 13.54 -2.14 -0.42
CA ALA A 367 14.90 -2.18 0.13
C ALA A 367 15.73 -3.33 -0.45
N MET A 368 15.15 -4.54 -0.51
CA MET A 368 15.82 -5.70 -1.10
C MET A 368 16.07 -5.54 -2.60
N ALA A 369 15.23 -4.80 -3.32
CA ALA A 369 15.47 -4.47 -4.72
C ALA A 369 16.74 -3.62 -4.92
N GLN A 370 17.18 -2.87 -3.90
CA GLN A 370 18.44 -2.15 -3.86
C GLN A 370 19.61 -2.98 -3.26
N GLY A 371 19.38 -4.27 -3.02
CA GLY A 371 20.37 -5.16 -2.43
C GLY A 371 20.56 -4.99 -0.93
N THR A 372 19.61 -4.43 -0.20
CA THR A 372 19.75 -4.15 1.23
C THR A 372 18.93 -5.12 2.06
N PRO A 373 19.57 -5.86 3.00
CA PRO A 373 18.88 -6.75 3.91
C PRO A 373 17.86 -6.03 4.79
N VAL A 374 16.79 -6.73 5.13
CA VAL A 374 15.71 -6.18 5.95
C VAL A 374 15.57 -6.92 7.27
N LEU A 375 15.10 -6.22 8.30
CA LEU A 375 14.76 -6.78 9.60
C LEU A 375 13.30 -6.46 9.92
N VAL A 376 12.48 -7.49 10.02
CA VAL A 376 11.01 -7.39 10.15
C VAL A 376 10.51 -8.27 11.31
N PRO A 377 9.30 -8.05 11.84
CA PRO A 377 8.73 -8.95 12.85
C PRO A 377 8.41 -10.35 12.26
N ASP A 378 8.35 -11.36 13.12
CA ASP A 378 8.06 -12.77 12.79
C ASP A 378 6.56 -13.05 12.61
N ARG A 379 5.74 -12.03 12.35
CA ARG A 379 4.29 -12.14 12.15
C ARG A 379 3.78 -11.16 11.10
N GLY A 380 2.58 -11.45 10.58
CA GLY A 380 1.95 -10.70 9.51
C GLY A 380 2.44 -11.12 8.11
N GLY A 381 1.78 -10.63 7.09
CA GLY A 381 2.11 -10.91 5.69
C GLY A 381 3.50 -10.44 5.26
N ILE A 382 4.10 -9.52 6.03
CA ILE A 382 5.47 -9.06 5.79
C ILE A 382 6.51 -10.20 5.86
N THR A 383 6.25 -11.25 6.63
CA THR A 383 7.13 -12.43 6.71
C THR A 383 7.26 -13.15 5.37
N GLU A 384 6.26 -13.05 4.50
CA GLU A 384 6.25 -13.66 3.18
C GLU A 384 7.12 -12.89 2.17
N THR A 385 7.51 -11.65 2.50
CA THR A 385 8.26 -10.78 1.56
C THR A 385 9.76 -10.97 1.64
N ILE A 386 10.29 -11.48 2.75
CA ILE A 386 11.75 -11.56 2.97
C ILE A 386 12.40 -12.83 2.42
N SER A 387 11.61 -13.74 1.88
CA SER A 387 12.13 -14.98 1.27
C SER A 387 11.33 -15.38 0.05
N ALA A 388 12.01 -15.88 -0.98
CA ALA A 388 11.37 -16.43 -2.17
C ALA A 388 12.32 -17.40 -2.89
N ASN A 389 11.76 -18.47 -3.47
CA ASN A 389 12.51 -19.43 -4.29
C ASN A 389 13.79 -19.96 -3.62
N GLY A 390 13.71 -20.25 -2.31
CA GLY A 390 14.84 -20.73 -1.52
C GLY A 390 15.91 -19.68 -1.16
N ALA A 391 15.74 -18.43 -1.56
CA ALA A 391 16.60 -17.32 -1.16
C ALA A 391 15.97 -16.56 0.03
N VAL A 392 16.82 -16.02 0.92
CA VAL A 392 16.42 -15.20 2.08
C VAL A 392 17.19 -13.88 2.03
N GLY A 393 16.45 -12.77 2.04
CA GLY A 393 17.00 -11.39 1.96
C GLY A 393 16.89 -10.59 3.26
N GLY A 394 16.47 -11.20 4.36
CA GLY A 394 16.31 -10.50 5.63
C GLY A 394 16.28 -11.43 6.83
N LEU A 395 16.19 -10.84 8.02
CA LEU A 395 15.99 -11.55 9.28
C LEU A 395 14.64 -11.20 9.91
N MET A 396 14.18 -12.05 10.81
CA MET A 396 13.01 -11.81 11.63
C MET A 396 13.40 -11.65 13.11
N PHE A 397 12.68 -10.78 13.80
CA PHE A 397 12.73 -10.65 15.26
C PHE A 397 11.35 -10.99 15.84
N ARG A 398 11.28 -11.42 17.08
CA ARG A 398 10.02 -11.69 17.76
C ARG A 398 9.22 -10.39 17.89
N ALA A 399 8.01 -10.37 17.33
CA ALA A 399 7.14 -9.21 17.33
C ALA A 399 6.96 -8.62 18.74
N TRP A 400 6.98 -7.29 18.85
CA TRP A 400 6.88 -6.53 20.09
C TRP A 400 8.03 -6.74 21.09
N ASP A 401 9.09 -7.43 20.71
CA ASP A 401 10.24 -7.72 21.57
C ASP A 401 11.46 -6.90 21.14
N THR A 402 11.69 -5.81 21.85
CA THR A 402 12.82 -4.91 21.62
C THR A 402 14.18 -5.62 21.80
N ALA A 403 14.28 -6.56 22.75
CA ALA A 403 15.53 -7.30 22.98
C ALA A 403 15.83 -8.26 21.82
N SER A 404 14.80 -8.93 21.28
CA SER A 404 14.90 -9.73 20.07
C SER A 404 15.30 -8.87 18.86
N LEU A 405 14.65 -7.70 18.69
CA LEU A 405 15.01 -6.74 17.65
C LEU A 405 16.48 -6.32 17.76
N ALA A 406 16.93 -5.92 18.95
CA ALA A 406 18.31 -5.51 19.19
C ALA A 406 19.30 -6.66 18.86
N THR A 407 19.00 -7.88 19.28
CA THR A 407 19.87 -9.05 19.01
C THR A 407 19.99 -9.37 17.54
N GLN A 408 18.90 -9.33 16.77
CA GLN A 408 18.96 -9.58 15.33
C GLN A 408 19.61 -8.42 14.58
N LEU A 409 19.39 -7.18 15.03
CA LEU A 409 20.04 -6.01 14.46
C LEU A 409 21.56 -6.04 14.70
N GLU A 410 22.01 -6.45 15.90
CA GLU A 410 23.41 -6.65 16.22
C GLU A 410 24.09 -7.63 15.26
N LYS A 411 23.46 -8.77 14.96
CA LYS A 411 23.95 -9.74 13.97
C LYS A 411 24.15 -9.08 12.58
N LEU A 412 23.17 -8.30 12.11
CA LEU A 412 23.28 -7.61 10.81
C LEU A 412 24.41 -6.58 10.79
N LEU A 413 24.73 -5.99 11.95
CA LEU A 413 25.78 -4.98 12.06
C LEU A 413 27.16 -5.58 12.22
N THR A 414 27.30 -6.73 12.90
CA THR A 414 28.61 -7.28 13.33
C THR A 414 29.01 -8.56 12.61
N ASP A 415 28.08 -9.31 12.03
CA ASP A 415 28.38 -10.52 11.26
C ASP A 415 28.41 -10.19 9.74
N ASP A 416 29.61 -9.93 9.23
CA ASP A 416 29.79 -9.58 7.81
C ASP A 416 29.48 -10.75 6.88
N ALA A 417 29.72 -12.00 7.29
CA ALA A 417 29.43 -13.17 6.47
C ALA A 417 27.93 -13.37 6.31
N LEU A 418 27.18 -13.28 7.40
CA LEU A 418 25.71 -13.32 7.36
C LEU A 418 25.15 -12.17 6.51
N HIS A 419 25.63 -10.94 6.73
CA HIS A 419 25.17 -9.78 5.97
C HIS A 419 25.44 -9.94 4.48
N ALA A 420 26.64 -10.37 4.07
CA ALA A 420 26.99 -10.62 2.68
C ALA A 420 26.10 -11.68 2.03
N SER A 421 25.82 -12.76 2.75
CA SER A 421 24.91 -13.84 2.29
C SER A 421 23.48 -13.32 2.05
N LEU A 422 22.93 -12.56 3.00
CA LEU A 422 21.59 -11.96 2.84
C LEU A 422 21.56 -10.97 1.68
N ARG A 423 22.57 -10.08 1.61
CA ARG A 423 22.69 -9.08 0.55
C ARG A 423 22.72 -9.71 -0.85
N ALA A 424 23.45 -10.79 -1.04
CA ALA A 424 23.52 -11.52 -2.30
C ALA A 424 22.16 -12.07 -2.77
N ASN A 425 21.25 -12.33 -1.84
CA ASN A 425 19.93 -12.85 -2.11
C ASN A 425 18.85 -11.77 -2.27
N CYS A 426 19.04 -10.55 -1.76
CA CYS A 426 18.02 -9.52 -1.72
C CYS A 426 17.34 -9.27 -3.07
N VAL A 427 18.13 -8.99 -4.12
CA VAL A 427 17.58 -8.70 -5.46
C VAL A 427 16.84 -9.90 -6.03
N LYS A 428 17.31 -11.13 -5.78
CA LYS A 428 16.65 -12.36 -6.22
C LYS A 428 15.27 -12.52 -5.54
N VAL A 429 15.20 -12.23 -4.24
CA VAL A 429 13.92 -12.23 -3.50
C VAL A 429 12.99 -11.16 -4.04
N ALA A 430 13.46 -9.91 -4.15
CA ALA A 430 12.65 -8.78 -4.61
C ALA A 430 12.05 -9.01 -6.01
N ARG A 431 12.78 -9.67 -6.93
CA ARG A 431 12.28 -9.99 -8.27
C ARG A 431 11.03 -10.88 -8.29
N SER A 432 10.82 -11.67 -7.25
CA SER A 432 9.59 -12.48 -7.13
C SER A 432 8.34 -11.63 -6.89
N PHE A 433 8.54 -10.35 -6.53
CA PHE A 433 7.51 -9.36 -6.24
C PHE A 433 7.54 -8.18 -7.24
N GLY A 434 7.93 -8.41 -8.47
CA GLY A 434 7.89 -7.38 -9.50
C GLY A 434 6.47 -7.10 -10.01
N THR A 435 6.22 -5.84 -10.42
CA THR A 435 4.92 -5.40 -10.96
C THR A 435 4.48 -6.24 -12.17
N GLU A 436 5.40 -6.62 -13.05
CA GLU A 436 5.07 -7.42 -14.23
C GLU A 436 4.55 -8.81 -13.83
N ALA A 437 5.22 -9.48 -12.87
CA ALA A 437 4.78 -10.78 -12.35
C ALA A 437 3.42 -10.70 -11.62
N MET A 438 3.18 -9.63 -10.86
CA MET A 438 1.87 -9.35 -10.25
C MET A 438 0.81 -9.19 -11.34
N THR A 439 1.09 -8.41 -12.38
CA THR A 439 0.17 -8.15 -13.49
C THR A 439 -0.19 -9.45 -14.22
N ASP A 440 0.77 -10.34 -14.48
CA ASP A 440 0.52 -11.64 -15.09
C ASP A 440 -0.44 -12.48 -14.24
N ARG A 441 -0.23 -12.53 -12.92
CA ARG A 441 -1.09 -13.27 -12.00
C ARG A 441 -2.50 -12.69 -11.94
N VAL A 442 -2.65 -11.36 -11.94
CA VAL A 442 -3.96 -10.70 -11.96
C VAL A 442 -4.69 -10.99 -13.27
N LEU A 443 -4.05 -10.87 -14.42
CA LEU A 443 -4.66 -11.17 -15.71
C LEU A 443 -5.04 -12.67 -15.81
N ALA A 444 -4.15 -13.57 -15.40
CA ALA A 444 -4.44 -15.01 -15.37
C ALA A 444 -5.62 -15.33 -14.43
N HIS A 445 -5.67 -14.70 -13.25
CA HIS A 445 -6.79 -14.85 -12.30
C HIS A 445 -8.13 -14.40 -12.89
N MET A 446 -8.12 -13.39 -13.75
CA MET A 446 -9.30 -12.89 -14.43
C MET A 446 -9.61 -13.66 -15.73
N GLY A 447 -8.77 -14.64 -16.13
CA GLY A 447 -8.92 -15.33 -17.41
C GLY A 447 -8.68 -14.45 -18.64
N LEU A 448 -7.82 -13.43 -18.50
CA LEU A 448 -7.52 -12.46 -19.53
C LEU A 448 -6.16 -12.70 -20.19
N PRO A 449 -5.99 -12.35 -21.47
CA PRO A 449 -4.71 -12.46 -22.15
C PRO A 449 -3.69 -11.47 -21.58
N LEU A 450 -2.40 -11.81 -21.65
CA LEU A 450 -1.31 -10.97 -21.14
C LEU A 450 -1.14 -9.65 -21.94
N ARG A 451 -1.65 -9.61 -23.19
CA ARG A 451 -1.72 -8.42 -24.05
C ARG A 451 -3.07 -8.37 -24.77
N PRO A 452 -3.59 -7.18 -25.15
CA PRO A 452 -4.83 -7.09 -25.90
C PRO A 452 -4.65 -7.78 -27.27
N GLN A 453 -5.62 -8.61 -27.66
CA GLN A 453 -5.64 -9.19 -28.99
C GLN A 453 -5.94 -8.09 -30.02
N GLY A 454 -5.14 -7.98 -31.08
CA GLY A 454 -5.39 -7.10 -32.22
C GLY A 454 -4.41 -5.95 -32.43
N ARG A 455 -3.38 -5.77 -31.60
CA ARG A 455 -2.20 -4.98 -31.98
C ARG A 455 -1.06 -5.94 -32.35
N ALA A 456 -0.77 -6.04 -33.64
CA ALA A 456 0.54 -6.53 -34.07
C ALA A 456 1.62 -5.67 -33.39
N ALA A 457 2.69 -6.31 -32.91
CA ALA A 457 3.85 -5.59 -32.43
C ALA A 457 4.32 -4.70 -33.57
N GLU A 458 4.18 -3.39 -33.39
CA GLU A 458 5.02 -2.44 -34.11
C GLU A 458 6.38 -2.51 -33.42
N ASP A 459 7.31 -3.20 -34.08
CA ASP A 459 8.73 -3.28 -33.74
C ASP A 459 9.41 -1.89 -33.83
#